data_cd7284cb88a0799cad6425b197eab997
#
_entry.id   cd7284cb88a0799cad6425b197eab997
#
_cell.length_a   1.000
_cell.length_b   1.000
_cell.length_c   1.000
_cell.angle_alpha   90.00
_cell.angle_beta   90.00
_cell.angle_gamma   90.00
#
_symmetry.space_group_name_H-M   'P 1'
#
loop_
_entity.id
_entity.type
_entity.pdbx_description
1 polymer ?
#
loop_
_entity_poly.entity_id
_entity_poly.type
_entity_poly.pdbx_seq_one_letter_code
_entity_poly.pdbx_strand_id
1 'polypeptide(L)'
;MEIIKTNFANFVVMDVNLNKLKYTSKGKQKLSYNSNTPRKDNLTFKNPGYLKECIEKGTNKIMASYEQNYEYDILIPPIWEHEYKKDDFQEDHIHYTDHFSFVIYVKGVSGTVFKNPCGYHLQSMYPKFNNYL
;
A
#
# COMPACT_ATOMS: atom_id res chain seq x y z
N MET A 1 -6.56 9.49 12.22
CA MET A 1 -6.62 9.35 10.75
C MET A 1 -6.28 10.67 10.11
N GLU A 2 -5.26 10.70 9.31
CA GLU A 2 -4.69 11.88 8.67
C GLU A 2 -4.76 11.74 7.14
N ILE A 3 -4.88 12.86 6.42
CA ILE A 3 -4.71 12.90 4.96
C ILE A 3 -3.43 13.64 4.64
N ILE A 4 -2.55 12.99 3.89
CA ILE A 4 -1.37 13.60 3.30
C ILE A 4 -1.66 13.84 1.83
N LYS A 5 -1.69 15.10 1.42
CA LYS A 5 -1.90 15.50 0.02
C LYS A 5 -0.56 15.75 -0.64
N THR A 6 -0.35 15.14 -1.79
CA THR A 6 0.80 15.39 -2.65
C THR A 6 0.34 15.94 -4.00
N ASN A 7 1.28 16.29 -4.85
CA ASN A 7 0.97 16.77 -6.21
C ASN A 7 0.53 15.65 -7.17
N PHE A 8 0.56 14.39 -6.76
CA PHE A 8 0.20 13.26 -7.63
C PHE A 8 -0.82 12.30 -7.00
N ALA A 9 -0.94 12.26 -5.67
CA ALA A 9 -1.92 11.41 -4.98
C ALA A 9 -2.22 11.92 -3.58
N ASN A 10 -3.38 11.52 -3.04
CA ASN A 10 -3.71 11.68 -1.64
C ASN A 10 -3.48 10.35 -0.92
N PHE A 11 -2.90 10.41 0.28
CA PHE A 11 -2.68 9.26 1.15
C PHE A 11 -3.49 9.41 2.42
N VAL A 12 -4.01 8.31 2.91
CA VAL A 12 -4.61 8.24 4.24
C VAL A 12 -3.70 7.43 5.15
N VAL A 13 -3.32 8.02 6.27
CA VAL A 13 -2.57 7.36 7.34
C VAL A 13 -3.48 7.18 8.54
N MET A 14 -3.52 5.97 9.08
CA MET A 14 -4.35 5.65 10.23
C MET A 14 -3.70 4.59 11.10
N ASP A 15 -3.95 4.69 12.39
CA ASP A 15 -3.55 3.64 13.32
C ASP A 15 -4.49 2.44 13.21
N VAL A 16 -3.92 1.25 13.28
CA VAL A 16 -4.66 0.00 13.32
C VAL A 16 -4.31 -0.81 14.57
N ASN A 17 -5.28 -1.47 15.14
CA ASN A 17 -5.06 -2.34 16.29
C ASN A 17 -4.52 -3.70 15.82
N LEU A 18 -3.20 -3.88 15.90
CA LEU A 18 -2.52 -5.10 15.46
C LEU A 18 -2.99 -6.35 16.22
N ASN A 19 -3.48 -6.22 17.46
CA ASN A 19 -4.04 -7.36 18.19
C ASN A 19 -5.33 -7.90 17.55
N LYS A 20 -6.08 -7.03 16.87
CA LYS A 20 -7.28 -7.41 16.09
C LYS A 20 -6.93 -7.93 14.70
N LEU A 21 -5.73 -7.63 14.17
CA LEU A 21 -5.26 -8.03 12.84
C LEU A 21 -4.48 -9.35 12.83
N LYS A 22 -4.56 -10.17 13.89
CA LYS A 22 -3.87 -11.46 13.92
C LYS A 22 -4.22 -12.31 12.70
N TYR A 23 -3.21 -12.84 12.05
CA TYR A 23 -3.34 -13.66 10.84
C TYR A 23 -2.42 -14.87 10.85
N THR A 24 -2.70 -15.79 9.95
CA THR A 24 -1.84 -16.95 9.64
C THR A 24 -1.62 -16.99 8.14
N SER A 25 -0.50 -17.55 7.70
CA SER A 25 -0.24 -17.83 6.30
C SER A 25 -0.27 -19.33 6.06
N LYS A 26 -0.98 -19.75 5.02
CA LYS A 26 -0.96 -21.13 4.52
C LYS A 26 -0.09 -21.26 3.26
N GLY A 27 0.38 -20.16 2.74
CA GLY A 27 1.18 -20.13 1.52
C GLY A 27 2.63 -20.52 1.77
N LYS A 28 3.24 -21.15 0.77
CA LYS A 28 4.70 -21.31 0.74
C LYS A 28 5.34 -19.94 0.50
N GLN A 29 6.49 -19.71 1.14
CA GLN A 29 7.30 -18.55 0.80
C GLN A 29 7.79 -18.66 -0.65
N LYS A 30 7.64 -17.59 -1.39
CA LYS A 30 8.18 -17.46 -2.74
C LYS A 30 8.76 -16.07 -2.92
N LEU A 31 9.73 -15.95 -3.82
CA LEU A 31 10.24 -14.62 -4.17
C LEU A 31 9.13 -13.80 -4.82
N SER A 32 9.02 -12.57 -4.41
CA SER A 32 8.18 -11.59 -5.09
C SER A 32 8.85 -11.14 -6.37
N TYR A 33 8.07 -10.72 -7.34
CA TYR A 33 8.59 -10.09 -8.55
C TYR A 33 9.39 -8.84 -8.19
N ASN A 34 10.56 -8.68 -8.81
CA ASN A 34 11.45 -7.54 -8.57
C ASN A 34 11.80 -7.30 -7.09
N SER A 35 12.01 -8.38 -6.34
CA SER A 35 12.40 -8.32 -4.94
C SER A 35 13.37 -9.45 -4.61
N ASN A 36 14.31 -9.19 -3.72
CA ASN A 36 15.17 -10.22 -3.14
C ASN A 36 14.58 -10.83 -1.84
N THR A 37 13.40 -10.40 -1.45
CA THR A 37 12.72 -10.80 -0.21
C THR A 37 11.59 -11.77 -0.50
N PRO A 38 11.55 -12.94 0.15
CA PRO A 38 10.43 -13.85 0.01
C PRO A 38 9.17 -13.26 0.65
N ARG A 39 8.03 -13.53 0.02
CA ARG A 39 6.74 -13.15 0.55
C ARG A 39 5.94 -14.39 0.99
N LYS A 40 5.10 -14.20 1.98
CA LYS A 40 4.09 -15.17 2.40
C LYS A 40 2.75 -14.74 1.82
N ASP A 41 2.21 -15.55 0.93
CA ASP A 41 0.91 -15.30 0.30
C ASP A 41 -0.25 -15.85 1.12
N ASN A 42 -1.45 -15.43 0.72
CA ASN A 42 -2.72 -15.96 1.21
C ASN A 42 -2.86 -15.87 2.73
N LEU A 43 -2.66 -14.68 3.26
CA LEU A 43 -2.88 -14.42 4.68
C LEU A 43 -4.36 -14.62 5.03
N THR A 44 -4.60 -15.36 6.11
CA THR A 44 -5.94 -15.56 6.67
C THR A 44 -6.05 -14.82 7.99
N PHE A 45 -6.89 -13.81 8.04
CA PHE A 45 -7.10 -12.98 9.23
C PHE A 45 -8.09 -13.64 10.16
N LYS A 46 -7.81 -13.59 11.47
CA LYS A 46 -8.74 -14.07 12.52
C LYS A 46 -9.99 -13.20 12.60
N ASN A 47 -9.86 -11.92 12.31
CA ASN A 47 -10.97 -10.97 12.28
C ASN A 47 -11.00 -10.23 10.93
N PRO A 48 -11.51 -10.87 9.87
CA PRO A 48 -11.58 -10.25 8.55
C PRO A 48 -12.52 -9.03 8.50
N GLY A 49 -13.55 -9.01 9.37
CA GLY A 49 -14.45 -7.88 9.50
C GLY A 49 -13.75 -6.61 9.95
N TYR A 50 -12.83 -6.71 10.91
CA TYR A 50 -12.04 -5.56 11.36
C TYR A 50 -11.10 -5.04 10.26
N LEU A 51 -10.47 -5.94 9.52
CA LEU A 51 -9.63 -5.54 8.38
C LEU A 51 -10.46 -4.79 7.33
N LYS A 52 -11.62 -5.34 6.97
CA LYS A 52 -12.54 -4.71 6.02
C LYS A 52 -12.96 -3.32 6.51
N GLU A 53 -13.34 -3.18 7.77
CA GLU A 53 -13.69 -1.90 8.39
C GLU A 53 -12.55 -0.86 8.27
N CYS A 54 -11.31 -1.27 8.53
CA CYS A 54 -10.15 -0.38 8.39
C CYS A 54 -9.98 0.09 6.95
N ILE A 55 -10.07 -0.83 5.99
CA ILE A 55 -9.92 -0.51 4.55
C ILE A 55 -11.06 0.41 4.10
N GLU A 56 -12.31 0.12 4.47
CA GLU A 56 -13.47 0.95 4.16
C GLU A 56 -13.31 2.38 4.70
N LYS A 57 -12.90 2.53 5.94
CA LYS A 57 -12.65 3.85 6.54
C LYS A 57 -11.57 4.63 5.77
N GLY A 58 -10.47 3.97 5.43
CA GLY A 58 -9.39 4.58 4.65
C GLY A 58 -9.85 4.98 3.26
N THR A 59 -10.54 4.10 2.55
CA THR A 59 -11.04 4.35 1.20
C THR A 59 -12.07 5.47 1.18
N ASN A 60 -13.04 5.48 2.10
CA ASN A 60 -14.02 6.55 2.24
C ASN A 60 -13.35 7.92 2.45
N LYS A 61 -12.29 7.94 3.25
CA LYS A 61 -11.54 9.16 3.51
C LYS A 61 -10.79 9.66 2.28
N ILE A 62 -10.20 8.75 1.50
CA ILE A 62 -9.56 9.10 0.21
C ILE A 62 -10.60 9.62 -0.76
N MET A 63 -11.71 8.92 -0.95
CA MET A 63 -12.77 9.33 -1.86
C MET A 63 -13.31 10.72 -1.52
N ALA A 64 -13.58 10.98 -0.24
CA ALA A 64 -14.00 12.30 0.22
C ALA A 64 -12.95 13.39 -0.06
N SER A 65 -11.65 13.06 -0.01
CA SER A 65 -10.58 14.01 -0.30
C SER A 65 -10.48 14.42 -1.77
N TYR A 66 -11.07 13.62 -2.67
CA TYR A 66 -11.25 13.92 -4.09
C TYR A 66 -12.67 14.41 -4.44
N GLU A 67 -13.48 14.73 -3.42
CA GLU A 67 -14.88 15.15 -3.59
C GLU A 67 -15.72 14.12 -4.35
N GLN A 68 -15.35 12.85 -4.26
CA GLN A 68 -16.07 11.76 -4.89
C GLN A 68 -17.08 11.16 -3.91
N ASN A 69 -18.30 10.95 -4.39
CA ASN A 69 -19.41 10.41 -3.61
C ASN A 69 -20.12 9.32 -4.41
N TYR A 70 -19.43 8.21 -4.66
CA TYR A 70 -19.99 7.06 -5.34
C TYR A 70 -20.36 5.97 -4.34
N GLU A 71 -21.42 5.25 -4.61
CA GLU A 71 -21.64 3.94 -4.00
C GLU A 71 -20.69 2.93 -4.64
N TYR A 72 -20.00 2.16 -3.83
CA TYR A 72 -19.05 1.15 -4.30
C TYR A 72 -18.95 -0.01 -3.31
N ASP A 73 -18.64 -1.18 -3.85
CA ASP A 73 -18.27 -2.34 -3.06
C ASP A 73 -16.75 -2.47 -2.98
N ILE A 74 -16.27 -2.89 -1.82
CA ILE A 74 -14.84 -3.16 -1.62
C ILE A 74 -14.57 -4.64 -1.84
N LEU A 75 -13.82 -4.94 -2.89
CA LEU A 75 -13.23 -6.24 -3.12
C LEU A 75 -11.77 -6.22 -2.65
N ILE A 76 -11.47 -7.04 -1.66
CA ILE A 76 -10.11 -7.16 -1.11
C ILE A 76 -9.46 -8.40 -1.74
N PRO A 77 -8.44 -8.26 -2.58
CA PRO A 77 -7.72 -9.38 -3.16
C PRO A 77 -6.91 -10.13 -2.07
N PRO A 78 -6.32 -11.30 -2.39
CA PRO A 78 -5.43 -11.99 -1.48
C PRO A 78 -4.31 -11.09 -0.99
N ILE A 79 -4.09 -11.08 0.33
CA ILE A 79 -3.10 -10.25 0.98
C ILE A 79 -1.86 -11.08 1.25
N TRP A 80 -0.70 -10.45 1.19
CA TRP A 80 0.60 -11.04 1.46
C TRP A 80 1.40 -10.25 2.47
N GLU A 81 2.43 -10.88 3.02
CA GLU A 81 3.37 -10.30 3.97
C GLU A 81 4.78 -10.33 3.39
N HIS A 82 5.52 -9.25 3.58
CA HIS A 82 6.95 -9.18 3.42
C HIS A 82 7.64 -8.88 4.75
N GLU A 83 8.78 -9.52 4.99
CA GLU A 83 9.68 -9.17 6.07
C GLU A 83 11.01 -8.72 5.44
N TYR A 84 11.28 -7.42 5.51
CA TYR A 84 12.51 -6.83 4.99
C TYR A 84 13.59 -6.79 6.09
N LYS A 85 14.78 -7.26 5.76
CA LYS A 85 15.99 -7.13 6.57
C LYS A 85 16.84 -6.00 5.99
N LYS A 86 17.97 -5.72 6.67
CA LYS A 86 18.95 -4.79 6.13
C LYS A 86 19.37 -5.24 4.72
N ASP A 87 19.45 -4.29 3.79
CA ASP A 87 19.82 -4.48 2.39
C ASP A 87 18.80 -5.26 1.53
N ASP A 88 17.64 -5.61 2.08
CA ASP A 88 16.51 -6.11 1.29
C ASP A 88 15.83 -4.97 0.53
N PHE A 89 15.31 -5.30 -0.65
CA PHE A 89 14.64 -4.31 -1.51
C PHE A 89 13.47 -4.92 -2.27
N GLN A 90 12.62 -4.05 -2.75
CA GLN A 90 11.67 -4.31 -3.83
C GLN A 90 11.74 -3.16 -4.80
N GLU A 91 11.83 -3.48 -6.09
CA GLU A 91 11.85 -2.46 -7.14
C GLU A 91 10.52 -1.72 -7.24
N ASP A 92 10.57 -0.55 -7.84
CA ASP A 92 9.38 0.23 -8.12
C ASP A 92 8.42 -0.56 -9.01
N HIS A 93 7.16 -0.57 -8.62
CA HIS A 93 6.11 -1.26 -9.36
C HIS A 93 4.77 -0.56 -9.15
N ILE A 94 3.80 -0.91 -9.98
CA ILE A 94 2.43 -0.44 -9.87
C ILE A 94 1.46 -1.62 -9.85
N HIS A 95 0.30 -1.40 -9.27
CA HIS A 95 -0.80 -2.35 -9.22
C HIS A 95 -1.84 -1.95 -10.29
N TYR A 96 -1.74 -2.53 -11.47
CA TYR A 96 -2.57 -2.15 -12.63
C TYR A 96 -4.06 -2.44 -12.48
N THR A 97 -4.41 -3.40 -11.65
CA THR A 97 -5.79 -3.88 -11.50
C THR A 97 -6.52 -3.29 -10.30
N ASP A 98 -5.78 -2.58 -9.43
CA ASP A 98 -6.30 -2.12 -8.16
C ASP A 98 -6.62 -0.63 -8.23
N HIS A 99 -7.77 -0.22 -7.68
CA HIS A 99 -8.12 1.19 -7.55
C HIS A 99 -7.37 1.86 -6.40
N PHE A 100 -7.10 1.10 -5.33
CA PHE A 100 -6.39 1.55 -4.15
C PHE A 100 -5.42 0.48 -3.68
N SER A 101 -4.27 0.92 -3.19
CA SER A 101 -3.31 0.06 -2.51
C SER A 101 -3.25 0.43 -1.03
N PHE A 102 -3.08 -0.56 -0.17
CA PHE A 102 -2.84 -0.31 1.25
C PHE A 102 -1.63 -1.11 1.73
N VAL A 103 -0.95 -0.54 2.70
CA VAL A 103 0.19 -1.16 3.38
C VAL A 103 -0.04 -1.07 4.88
N ILE A 104 0.14 -2.18 5.58
CA ILE A 104 0.08 -2.24 7.05
C ILE A 104 1.48 -2.55 7.57
N TYR A 105 2.03 -1.63 8.34
CA TYR A 105 3.32 -1.81 9.00
C TYR A 105 3.11 -2.51 10.33
N VAL A 106 3.50 -3.78 10.40
CA VAL A 106 3.31 -4.63 11.59
C VAL A 106 4.45 -4.45 12.57
N LYS A 107 5.67 -4.20 12.07
CA LYS A 107 6.87 -4.05 12.88
C LYS A 107 7.88 -3.14 12.18
N GLY A 108 8.58 -2.34 12.98
CA GLY A 108 9.65 -1.48 12.48
C GLY A 108 9.14 -0.16 11.88
N VAL A 109 10.04 0.57 11.27
CA VAL A 109 9.76 1.81 10.54
C VAL A 109 9.69 1.53 9.05
N SER A 110 8.79 2.23 8.38
CA SER A 110 8.57 2.10 6.94
C SER A 110 9.78 2.53 6.13
N GLY A 111 10.12 1.73 5.13
CA GLY A 111 11.00 2.10 4.03
C GLY A 111 10.27 2.25 2.69
N THR A 112 8.93 2.28 2.69
CA THR A 112 8.16 2.42 1.45
C THR A 112 8.24 3.84 0.93
N VAL A 113 8.64 3.98 -0.31
CA VAL A 113 8.71 5.26 -1.02
C VAL A 113 7.63 5.26 -2.11
N PHE A 114 6.76 6.25 -2.06
CA PHE A 114 5.77 6.48 -3.11
C PHE A 114 6.33 7.51 -4.10
N LYS A 115 6.46 7.10 -5.35
CA LYS A 115 6.98 7.96 -6.42
C LYS A 115 5.84 8.47 -7.30
N ASN A 116 6.00 9.69 -7.80
CA ASN A 116 5.10 10.22 -8.82
C ASN A 116 5.21 9.36 -10.09
N PRO A 117 4.14 8.70 -10.55
CA PRO A 117 4.18 7.85 -11.73
C PRO A 117 4.52 8.63 -13.01
N CYS A 118 4.26 9.93 -13.04
CA CYS A 118 4.62 10.82 -14.13
C CYS A 118 6.05 11.40 -14.02
N GLY A 119 6.77 11.09 -12.93
CA GLY A 119 8.07 11.66 -12.63
C GLY A 119 9.10 11.41 -13.74
N TYR A 120 9.16 10.20 -14.27
CA TYR A 120 10.06 9.87 -15.38
C TYR A 120 9.75 10.65 -16.66
N HIS A 121 8.49 10.88 -16.95
CA HIS A 121 8.07 11.69 -18.10
C HIS A 121 8.49 13.15 -17.91
N LEU A 122 8.25 13.70 -16.73
CA LEU A 122 8.68 15.05 -16.38
C LEU A 122 10.21 15.21 -16.42
N GLN A 123 10.94 14.21 -15.93
CA GLN A 123 12.41 14.21 -15.99
C GLN A 123 12.94 14.18 -17.42
N SER A 124 12.31 13.42 -18.31
CA SER A 124 12.71 13.34 -19.71
C SER A 124 12.44 14.65 -20.48
N MET A 125 11.34 15.32 -20.16
CA MET A 125 10.96 16.59 -20.79
C MET A 125 11.67 17.81 -20.16
N TYR A 126 11.94 17.74 -18.86
CA TYR A 126 12.50 18.84 -18.08
C TYR A 126 13.60 18.36 -17.14
N PRO A 127 14.85 18.16 -17.62
CA PRO A 127 15.94 17.63 -16.81
C PRO A 127 16.24 18.41 -15.52
N LYS A 128 15.84 19.70 -15.45
CA LYS A 128 16.00 20.53 -14.25
C LYS A 128 15.06 20.16 -13.09
N PHE A 129 14.05 19.31 -13.32
CA PHE A 129 13.14 18.83 -12.28
C PHE A 129 13.72 17.73 -11.39
N ASN A 130 14.91 17.21 -11.72
CA ASN A 130 15.56 16.15 -10.94
C ASN A 130 15.78 16.47 -9.45
N ASN A 131 15.71 17.73 -9.05
CA ASN A 131 15.91 18.16 -7.67
C ASN A 131 14.59 18.26 -6.85
N TYR A 132 13.45 17.96 -7.47
CA TYR A 132 12.12 18.14 -6.87
C TYR A 132 11.26 16.87 -6.85
N LEU A 133 11.84 15.71 -7.20
CA LEU A 133 11.12 14.42 -7.28
C LEU A 133 11.59 13.44 -6.22
#